data_3966280ce02ebe27476379976d5d95bd
#
_entry.id   3966280ce02ebe27476379976d5d95bd
#
_cell.length_a   1.000
_cell.length_b   1.000
_cell.length_c   1.000
_cell.angle_alpha   90.00
_cell.angle_beta   90.00
_cell.angle_gamma   90.00
#
_symmetry.space_group_name_H-M   'P 1'
#
loop_
_entity.id
_entity.type
_entity.pdbx_description
1 polymer ?
#
loop_
_entity_poly.entity_id
_entity_poly.type
_entity_poly.pdbx_seq_one_letter_code
_entity_poly.pdbx_strand_id
1 'polypeptide(L)'
;YRNSLAEANAFFDYHLRETALLLRDQVRGLGSGPRLPQQVPDYDFIVQVWSLDGVRIYLSRPHAVLPGLTTLGLSTARTQGGSWRVYGVEAEGRVIQVAQPMEVREQRAARLAFKTITPFAILVPALALLVAWIVGRSVRPVRRFADALRARRPDDLTPVPLEGLPDEVRPMTTALN
;
A
#
# COMPACT_ATOMS: atom_id res chain seq x y z
N TYR A 1 3.63 13.04 0.11
CA TYR A 1 4.41 11.79 0.31
C TYR A 1 5.24 11.82 1.61
N ARG A 2 5.99 12.91 1.88
CA ARG A 2 6.81 13.05 3.11
C ARG A 2 5.94 13.13 4.38
N ASN A 3 4.80 13.79 4.33
CA ASN A 3 3.88 13.91 5.46
C ASN A 3 3.21 12.57 5.81
N SER A 4 2.79 11.80 4.80
CA SER A 4 2.17 10.49 5.01
C SER A 4 3.12 9.47 5.61
N LEU A 5 4.42 9.53 5.26
CA LEU A 5 5.45 8.70 5.88
C LEU A 5 5.72 9.10 7.33
N ALA A 6 5.67 10.40 7.64
CA ALA A 6 5.83 10.89 9.02
C ALA A 6 4.67 10.45 9.91
N GLU A 7 3.43 10.52 9.42
CA GLU A 7 2.24 10.04 10.14
C GLU A 7 2.27 8.53 10.35
N ALA A 8 2.65 7.76 9.33
CA ALA A 8 2.81 6.31 9.46
C ALA A 8 3.89 5.95 10.50
N ASN A 9 5.02 6.66 10.50
CA ASN A 9 6.08 6.45 11.47
C ASN A 9 5.62 6.81 12.90
N ALA A 10 4.87 7.88 13.09
CA ALA A 10 4.32 8.26 14.39
C ALA A 10 3.37 7.18 14.93
N PHE A 11 2.53 6.59 14.07
CA PHE A 11 1.65 5.49 14.42
C PHE A 11 2.44 4.24 14.88
N PHE A 12 3.47 3.86 14.14
CA PHE A 12 4.33 2.74 14.53
C PHE A 12 5.10 3.00 15.82
N ASP A 13 5.57 4.22 16.01
CA ASP A 13 6.27 4.62 17.24
C ASP A 13 5.35 4.59 18.47
N TYR A 14 4.08 4.96 18.29
CA TYR A 14 3.06 4.84 19.32
C TYR A 14 2.84 3.38 19.73
N HIS A 15 2.66 2.47 18.76
CA HIS A 15 2.49 1.05 19.04
C HIS A 15 3.73 0.41 19.68
N LEU A 16 4.92 0.83 19.26
CA LEU A 16 6.17 0.35 19.83
C LEU A 16 6.25 0.72 21.32
N ARG A 17 5.91 1.97 21.65
CA ARG A 17 5.85 2.48 23.02
C ARG A 17 4.79 1.74 23.85
N GLU A 18 3.58 1.60 23.32
CA GLU A 18 2.48 0.93 24.02
C GLU A 18 2.84 -0.52 24.35
N THR A 19 3.40 -1.25 23.39
CA THR A 19 3.88 -2.62 23.60
C THR A 19 4.94 -2.70 24.70
N ALA A 20 5.89 -1.79 24.71
CA ALA A 20 6.93 -1.77 25.74
C ALA A 20 6.37 -1.46 27.14
N LEU A 21 5.39 -0.55 27.23
CA LEU A 21 4.74 -0.21 28.49
C LEU A 21 3.88 -1.37 29.03
N LEU A 22 3.15 -2.06 28.17
CA LEU A 22 2.38 -3.26 28.55
C LEU A 22 3.31 -4.35 29.08
N LEU A 23 4.43 -4.60 28.42
CA LEU A 23 5.43 -5.56 28.89
C LEU A 23 6.05 -5.14 30.23
N ARG A 24 6.32 -3.85 30.44
CA ARG A 24 6.79 -3.31 31.73
C ARG A 24 5.80 -3.62 32.85
N ASP A 25 4.51 -3.40 32.62
CA ASP A 25 3.48 -3.60 33.63
C ASP A 25 3.26 -5.09 33.92
N GLN A 26 3.43 -5.97 32.93
CA GLN A 26 3.43 -7.42 33.13
C GLN A 26 4.62 -7.87 34.00
N VAL A 27 5.80 -7.33 33.78
CA VAL A 27 6.98 -7.65 34.62
C VAL A 27 6.78 -7.20 36.06
N ARG A 28 6.13 -6.07 36.30
CA ARG A 28 5.82 -5.57 37.64
C ARG A 28 4.77 -6.40 38.38
N GLY A 29 3.82 -7.00 37.65
CA GLY A 29 2.72 -7.80 38.26
C GLY A 29 3.09 -9.24 38.63
N LEU A 30 4.24 -9.72 38.20
CA LEU A 30 4.66 -11.11 38.37
C LEU A 30 5.90 -11.17 39.27
N GLY A 31 5.69 -11.02 40.58
CA GLY A 31 6.74 -11.33 41.57
C GLY A 31 7.29 -12.74 41.32
N SER A 32 8.62 -12.84 41.09
CA SER A 32 9.38 -14.09 40.96
C SER A 32 9.31 -14.80 39.60
N GLY A 33 10.00 -14.24 38.63
CA GLY A 33 10.39 -14.89 37.38
C GLY A 33 9.70 -14.33 36.14
N PRO A 34 10.46 -14.00 35.07
CA PRO A 34 9.90 -13.45 33.85
C PRO A 34 9.16 -14.55 33.07
N ARG A 35 7.88 -14.72 33.32
CA ARG A 35 6.98 -15.35 32.35
C ARG A 35 6.61 -14.29 31.32
N LEU A 36 7.57 -13.93 30.49
CA LEU A 36 7.28 -13.16 29.28
C LEU A 36 6.35 -14.00 28.40
N PRO A 37 5.35 -13.41 27.75
CA PRO A 37 4.42 -14.13 26.92
C PRO A 37 5.18 -14.97 25.89
N GLN A 38 4.96 -16.30 25.89
CA GLN A 38 5.57 -17.22 24.92
C GLN A 38 5.11 -16.94 23.49
N GLN A 39 4.08 -16.16 23.32
CA GLN A 39 3.57 -15.70 22.03
C GLN A 39 3.39 -14.18 22.08
N VAL A 40 4.43 -13.45 21.70
CA VAL A 40 4.23 -12.08 21.21
C VAL A 40 3.42 -12.26 19.92
N PRO A 41 2.23 -11.62 19.79
CA PRO A 41 1.47 -11.66 18.53
C PRO A 41 2.40 -11.37 17.37
N ASP A 42 2.05 -11.85 16.17
CA ASP A 42 2.86 -11.85 14.94
C ASP A 42 3.20 -10.43 14.40
N TYR A 43 3.52 -9.54 15.33
CA TYR A 43 4.10 -8.24 15.07
C TYR A 43 5.60 -8.42 14.88
N ASP A 44 6.16 -7.78 13.86
CA ASP A 44 7.59 -7.80 13.53
C ASP A 44 8.44 -7.08 14.60
N PHE A 45 8.06 -7.20 15.87
CA PHE A 45 8.79 -6.68 17.01
C PHE A 45 9.69 -7.75 17.62
N ILE A 46 10.85 -7.33 18.04
CA ILE A 46 11.76 -8.14 18.83
C ILE A 46 11.84 -7.53 20.22
N VAL A 47 11.55 -8.35 21.23
CA VAL A 47 11.65 -7.96 22.64
C VAL A 47 12.96 -8.46 23.20
N GLN A 48 13.69 -7.57 23.83
CA GLN A 48 14.92 -7.84 24.55
C GLN A 48 14.80 -7.35 25.99
N VAL A 49 15.29 -8.13 26.93
CA VAL A 49 15.42 -7.68 28.34
C VAL A 49 16.88 -7.70 28.72
N TRP A 50 17.33 -6.58 29.24
CA TRP A 50 18.70 -6.34 29.65
C TRP A 50 18.79 -6.12 31.15
N SER A 51 19.84 -6.60 31.79
CA SER A 51 20.24 -6.18 33.13
C SER A 51 20.81 -4.76 33.08
N LEU A 52 20.84 -4.07 34.21
CA LEU A 52 21.52 -2.75 34.32
C LEU A 52 23.02 -2.85 34.00
N ASP A 53 23.61 -4.01 34.20
CA ASP A 53 25.03 -4.28 33.88
C ASP A 53 25.27 -4.49 32.37
N GLY A 54 24.23 -4.33 31.53
CA GLY A 54 24.34 -4.46 30.08
C GLY A 54 24.35 -5.91 29.56
N VAL A 55 23.94 -6.87 30.38
CA VAL A 55 23.80 -8.27 29.98
C VAL A 55 22.38 -8.52 29.46
N ARG A 56 22.26 -9.12 28.28
CA ARG A 56 20.96 -9.49 27.71
C ARG A 56 20.45 -10.76 28.37
N ILE A 57 19.34 -10.65 29.10
CA ILE A 57 18.73 -11.74 29.86
C ILE A 57 17.73 -12.53 29.00
N TYR A 58 16.99 -11.83 28.10
CA TYR A 58 15.92 -12.42 27.31
C TYR A 58 15.90 -11.89 25.89
N LEU A 59 15.47 -12.73 24.98
CA LEU A 59 15.27 -12.42 23.57
C LEU A 59 14.05 -13.19 23.03
N SER A 60 13.06 -12.48 22.49
CA SER A 60 11.82 -13.10 22.01
C SER A 60 12.00 -13.92 20.73
N ARG A 61 12.89 -13.49 19.85
CA ARG A 61 13.20 -14.19 18.59
C ARG A 61 14.69 -14.05 18.27
N PRO A 62 15.38 -15.15 17.90
CA PRO A 62 16.73 -15.06 17.41
C PRO A 62 16.75 -14.29 16.07
N HIS A 63 17.62 -13.32 15.95
CA HIS A 63 17.84 -12.57 14.72
C HIS A 63 19.34 -12.38 14.52
N ALA A 64 19.78 -12.45 13.26
CA ALA A 64 21.22 -12.45 12.94
C ALA A 64 21.95 -11.17 13.39
N VAL A 65 21.26 -10.02 13.28
CA VAL A 65 21.84 -8.71 13.64
C VAL A 65 20.82 -7.92 14.44
N LEU A 66 21.03 -7.85 15.75
CA LEU A 66 20.17 -7.12 16.69
C LEU A 66 20.84 -5.84 17.17
N PRO A 67 20.07 -4.78 17.47
CA PRO A 67 20.61 -3.62 18.15
C PRO A 67 21.07 -4.02 19.56
N GLY A 68 22.17 -3.45 20.01
CA GLY A 68 22.60 -3.52 21.39
C GLY A 68 21.67 -2.75 22.33
N LEU A 69 22.04 -2.67 23.61
CA LEU A 69 21.32 -1.82 24.57
C LEU A 69 21.36 -0.38 24.11
N THR A 70 20.20 0.25 24.02
CA THR A 70 20.05 1.66 23.61
C THR A 70 19.63 2.51 24.83
N THR A 71 19.58 3.81 24.63
CA THR A 71 19.04 4.76 25.63
C THR A 71 17.57 4.51 25.92
N LEU A 72 17.13 4.84 27.14
CA LEU A 72 15.71 4.79 27.50
C LEU A 72 14.88 5.73 26.61
N GLY A 73 13.64 5.32 26.35
CA GLY A 73 12.75 6.04 25.45
C GLY A 73 12.92 5.62 23.99
N LEU A 74 12.47 6.46 23.08
CA LEU A 74 12.44 6.21 21.65
C LEU A 74 13.79 6.58 21.02
N SER A 75 14.43 5.62 20.36
CA SER A 75 15.71 5.83 19.69
C SER A 75 15.77 5.08 18.33
N THR A 76 16.75 5.42 17.52
CA THR A 76 17.05 4.70 16.28
C THR A 76 18.45 4.14 16.37
N ALA A 77 18.57 2.83 16.32
CA ALA A 77 19.85 2.12 16.30
C ALA A 77 20.19 1.68 14.88
N ARG A 78 21.45 1.87 14.47
CA ARG A 78 21.98 1.37 13.21
C ARG A 78 22.81 0.13 13.48
N THR A 79 22.56 -0.91 12.71
CA THR A 79 23.31 -2.18 12.73
C THR A 79 23.82 -2.51 11.33
N GLN A 80 24.64 -3.53 11.19
CA GLN A 80 25.08 -4.02 9.89
C GLN A 80 23.92 -4.53 9.02
N GLY A 81 22.81 -4.93 9.64
CA GLY A 81 21.59 -5.40 8.96
C GLY A 81 20.51 -4.34 8.72
N GLY A 82 20.84 -3.04 8.93
CA GLY A 82 19.90 -1.95 8.70
C GLY A 82 19.60 -1.09 9.93
N SER A 83 18.60 -0.22 9.80
CA SER A 83 18.17 0.68 10.87
C SER A 83 17.01 0.07 11.66
N TRP A 84 17.08 0.20 12.97
CA TRP A 84 16.07 -0.28 13.90
C TRP A 84 15.45 0.87 14.67
N ARG A 85 14.15 0.87 14.80
CA ARG A 85 13.46 1.74 15.74
C ARG A 85 13.28 1.00 17.05
N VAL A 86 13.69 1.62 18.13
CA VAL A 86 13.81 0.98 19.45
C VAL A 86 13.14 1.84 20.49
N TYR A 87 12.40 1.20 21.40
CA TYR A 87 11.88 1.84 22.59
C TYR A 87 12.35 1.07 23.82
N GLY A 88 13.09 1.75 24.69
CA GLY A 88 13.60 1.22 25.95
C GLY A 88 12.83 1.76 27.15
N VAL A 89 12.43 0.89 28.06
CA VAL A 89 11.79 1.25 29.34
C VAL A 89 12.40 0.47 30.49
N GLU A 90 12.61 1.15 31.61
CA GLU A 90 13.11 0.51 32.82
C GLU A 90 11.98 -0.07 33.66
N ALA A 91 12.19 -1.27 34.19
CA ALA A 91 11.32 -1.94 35.13
C ALA A 91 12.12 -2.83 36.06
N GLU A 92 12.00 -2.61 37.37
CA GLU A 92 12.58 -3.45 38.45
C GLU A 92 14.08 -3.76 38.25
N GLY A 93 14.87 -2.75 37.92
CA GLY A 93 16.31 -2.90 37.73
C GLY A 93 16.69 -3.63 36.44
N ARG A 94 15.79 -3.66 35.47
CA ARG A 94 16.00 -4.22 34.11
C ARG A 94 15.54 -3.24 33.05
N VAL A 95 16.11 -3.34 31.87
CA VAL A 95 15.68 -2.55 30.73
C VAL A 95 14.95 -3.49 29.75
N ILE A 96 13.67 -3.21 29.51
CA ILE A 96 12.87 -3.86 28.49
C ILE A 96 12.99 -3.02 27.23
N GLN A 97 13.49 -3.63 26.18
CA GLN A 97 13.73 -2.97 24.90
C GLN A 97 12.91 -3.68 23.82
N VAL A 98 12.03 -2.92 23.17
CA VAL A 98 11.27 -3.40 22.00
C VAL A 98 11.84 -2.76 20.75
N ALA A 99 12.22 -3.58 19.79
CA ALA A 99 12.89 -3.15 18.58
C ALA A 99 12.13 -3.60 17.34
N GLN A 100 12.07 -2.75 16.31
CA GLN A 100 11.45 -3.04 15.03
C GLN A 100 12.37 -2.63 13.88
N PRO A 101 12.60 -3.49 12.87
CA PRO A 101 13.35 -3.11 11.68
C PRO A 101 12.61 -2.01 10.90
N MET A 102 13.31 -0.96 10.50
CA MET A 102 12.71 0.12 9.69
C MET A 102 12.30 -0.36 8.29
N GLU A 103 13.04 -1.31 7.74
CA GLU A 103 12.76 -1.92 6.44
C GLU A 103 11.35 -2.57 6.39
N VAL A 104 10.92 -3.21 7.48
CA VAL A 104 9.59 -3.82 7.58
C VAL A 104 8.49 -2.75 7.51
N ARG A 105 8.73 -1.58 8.10
CA ARG A 105 7.79 -0.45 8.05
C ARG A 105 7.62 0.07 6.62
N GLU A 106 8.72 0.24 5.90
CA GLU A 106 8.72 0.71 4.50
C GLU A 106 8.03 -0.28 3.57
N GLN A 107 8.32 -1.57 3.72
CA GLN A 107 7.68 -2.63 2.93
C GLN A 107 6.16 -2.71 3.18
N ARG A 108 5.72 -2.57 4.43
CA ARG A 108 4.29 -2.55 4.76
C ARG A 108 3.58 -1.34 4.18
N ALA A 109 4.17 -0.16 4.32
CA ALA A 109 3.63 1.08 3.75
C ALA A 109 3.52 0.99 2.22
N ALA A 110 4.55 0.49 1.54
CA ALA A 110 4.55 0.26 0.11
C ALA A 110 3.47 -0.76 -0.31
N ARG A 111 3.36 -1.89 0.39
CA ARG A 111 2.36 -2.93 0.10
C ARG A 111 0.92 -2.40 0.23
N LEU A 112 0.63 -1.61 1.26
CA LEU A 112 -0.67 -0.97 1.42
C LEU A 112 -0.96 0.02 0.29
N ALA A 113 0.01 0.86 -0.09
CA ALA A 113 -0.12 1.79 -1.20
C ALA A 113 -0.39 1.05 -2.53
N PHE A 114 0.35 -0.01 -2.83
CA PHE A 114 0.12 -0.84 -4.02
C PHE A 114 -1.27 -1.47 -4.02
N LYS A 115 -1.72 -2.00 -2.88
CA LYS A 115 -3.05 -2.62 -2.78
C LYS A 115 -4.19 -1.64 -3.07
N THR A 116 -4.01 -0.38 -2.72
CA THR A 116 -4.98 0.69 -2.98
C THR A 116 -4.94 1.17 -4.43
N ILE A 117 -3.76 1.26 -5.06
CA ILE A 117 -3.59 1.79 -6.42
C ILE A 117 -3.91 0.73 -7.49
N THR A 118 -3.65 -0.55 -7.23
CA THR A 118 -3.82 -1.64 -8.20
C THR A 118 -5.21 -1.67 -8.87
N PRO A 119 -6.35 -1.58 -8.14
CA PRO A 119 -7.66 -1.60 -8.78
C PRO A 119 -7.86 -0.41 -9.74
N PHE A 120 -7.36 0.77 -9.39
CA PHE A 120 -7.47 1.95 -10.26
C PHE A 120 -6.56 1.86 -11.48
N ALA A 121 -5.37 1.30 -11.32
CA ALA A 121 -4.43 1.09 -12.42
C ALA A 121 -4.97 0.14 -13.51
N ILE A 122 -5.89 -0.75 -13.15
CA ILE A 122 -6.57 -1.64 -14.09
C ILE A 122 -7.84 -0.99 -14.62
N LEU A 123 -8.64 -0.38 -13.75
CA LEU A 123 -9.95 0.16 -14.10
C LEU A 123 -9.86 1.34 -15.08
N VAL A 124 -8.91 2.27 -14.87
CA VAL A 124 -8.76 3.46 -15.71
C VAL A 124 -8.44 3.11 -17.17
N PRO A 125 -7.43 2.28 -17.50
CA PRO A 125 -7.18 1.89 -18.88
C PRO A 125 -8.30 1.02 -19.46
N ALA A 126 -8.94 0.15 -18.68
CA ALA A 126 -10.07 -0.64 -19.13
C ALA A 126 -11.24 0.26 -19.56
N LEU A 127 -11.56 1.28 -18.75
CA LEU A 127 -12.59 2.25 -19.08
C LEU A 127 -12.23 3.08 -20.32
N ALA A 128 -10.97 3.52 -20.42
CA ALA A 128 -10.50 4.25 -21.61
C ALA A 128 -10.61 3.43 -22.89
N LEU A 129 -10.25 2.14 -22.84
CA LEU A 129 -10.40 1.22 -23.95
C LEU A 129 -11.88 1.00 -24.32
N LEU A 130 -12.75 0.84 -23.31
CA LEU A 130 -14.19 0.68 -23.53
C LEU A 130 -14.78 1.91 -24.22
N VAL A 131 -14.46 3.11 -23.75
CA VAL A 131 -14.91 4.36 -24.37
C VAL A 131 -14.40 4.48 -25.82
N ALA A 132 -13.12 4.22 -26.04
CA ALA A 132 -12.53 4.25 -27.37
C ALA A 132 -13.21 3.23 -28.32
N TRP A 133 -13.55 2.03 -27.82
CA TRP A 133 -14.26 1.00 -28.58
C TRP A 133 -15.68 1.45 -28.94
N ILE A 134 -16.45 1.98 -27.97
CA ILE A 134 -17.81 2.48 -28.20
C ILE A 134 -17.80 3.61 -29.23
N VAL A 135 -16.94 4.62 -29.05
CA VAL A 135 -16.83 5.76 -29.96
C VAL A 135 -16.41 5.30 -31.36
N GLY A 136 -15.39 4.44 -31.43
CA GLY A 136 -14.94 3.90 -32.70
C GLY A 136 -16.03 3.12 -33.44
N ARG A 137 -16.84 2.35 -32.70
CA ARG A 137 -17.96 1.59 -33.30
C ARG A 137 -19.09 2.53 -33.77
N SER A 138 -19.42 3.56 -33.00
CA SER A 138 -20.50 4.51 -33.32
C SER A 138 -20.16 5.42 -34.51
N VAL A 139 -18.89 5.77 -34.68
CA VAL A 139 -18.47 6.66 -35.77
C VAL A 139 -18.22 5.91 -37.11
N ARG A 140 -17.96 4.60 -37.05
CA ARG A 140 -17.70 3.78 -38.29
C ARG A 140 -18.80 3.89 -39.35
N PRO A 141 -20.11 3.76 -39.00
CA PRO A 141 -21.16 3.89 -40.01
C PRO A 141 -21.18 5.26 -40.70
N VAL A 142 -20.99 6.33 -39.91
CA VAL A 142 -20.99 7.70 -40.41
C VAL A 142 -19.81 7.94 -41.40
N ARG A 143 -18.63 7.44 -41.06
CA ARG A 143 -17.46 7.50 -41.95
C ARG A 143 -17.68 6.74 -43.25
N ARG A 144 -18.23 5.52 -43.19
CA ARG A 144 -18.55 4.73 -44.39
C ARG A 144 -19.54 5.45 -45.29
N PHE A 145 -20.55 6.09 -44.71
CA PHE A 145 -21.51 6.89 -45.44
C PHE A 145 -20.88 8.11 -46.11
N ALA A 146 -20.04 8.84 -45.40
CA ALA A 146 -19.32 9.99 -45.95
C ALA A 146 -18.36 9.57 -47.09
N ASP A 147 -17.69 8.45 -46.96
CA ASP A 147 -16.79 7.91 -47.98
C ASP A 147 -17.56 7.43 -49.22
N ALA A 148 -18.73 6.81 -49.03
CA ALA A 148 -19.62 6.40 -50.12
C ALA A 148 -20.15 7.62 -50.90
N LEU A 149 -20.50 8.70 -50.21
CA LEU A 149 -20.91 9.96 -50.84
C LEU A 149 -19.77 10.62 -51.62
N ARG A 150 -18.55 10.62 -51.08
CA ARG A 150 -17.38 11.19 -51.76
C ARG A 150 -16.96 10.39 -53.02
N ALA A 151 -17.19 9.09 -53.02
CA ALA A 151 -16.83 8.21 -54.12
C ALA A 151 -17.85 8.27 -55.29
N ARG A 152 -19.02 8.90 -55.07
CA ARG A 152 -20.05 9.04 -56.11
C ARG A 152 -19.63 10.03 -57.20
N ARG A 153 -19.91 9.68 -58.42
CA ARG A 153 -19.83 10.57 -59.60
C ARG A 153 -21.09 11.43 -59.64
N PRO A 154 -21.01 12.64 -60.21
CA PRO A 154 -22.16 13.54 -60.31
C PRO A 154 -23.37 12.95 -61.05
N ASP A 155 -23.16 11.96 -61.91
CA ASP A 155 -24.19 11.35 -62.74
C ASP A 155 -24.74 10.01 -62.16
N ASP A 156 -24.34 9.61 -60.94
CA ASP A 156 -24.77 8.34 -60.33
C ASP A 156 -26.02 8.55 -59.47
N LEU A 157 -27.20 8.22 -60.02
CA LEU A 157 -28.52 8.34 -59.38
C LEU A 157 -28.94 7.07 -58.63
N THR A 158 -28.04 6.14 -58.32
CA THR A 158 -28.39 4.94 -57.56
C THR A 158 -28.75 5.30 -56.10
N PRO A 159 -29.85 4.69 -55.55
CA PRO A 159 -30.25 4.98 -54.16
C PRO A 159 -29.15 4.63 -53.14
N VAL A 160 -29.02 5.45 -52.12
CA VAL A 160 -28.05 5.22 -51.03
C VAL A 160 -28.60 4.13 -50.09
N PRO A 161 -27.83 3.04 -49.81
CA PRO A 161 -28.29 2.01 -48.90
C PRO A 161 -28.48 2.59 -47.46
N LEU A 162 -29.68 2.36 -46.93
CA LEU A 162 -30.12 2.80 -45.61
C LEU A 162 -29.71 1.85 -44.47
N GLU A 163 -29.15 0.70 -44.80
CA GLU A 163 -28.83 -0.35 -43.84
C GLU A 163 -27.64 0.06 -42.97
N GLY A 164 -27.85 0.01 -41.64
CA GLY A 164 -26.80 0.27 -40.63
C GLY A 164 -26.56 1.73 -40.28
N LEU A 165 -27.39 2.64 -40.76
CA LEU A 165 -27.32 4.05 -40.33
C LEU A 165 -28.07 4.30 -39.02
N PRO A 166 -27.53 5.13 -38.11
CA PRO A 166 -28.26 5.64 -36.95
C PRO A 166 -29.55 6.36 -37.35
N ASP A 167 -30.58 6.25 -36.53
CA ASP A 167 -31.90 6.83 -36.79
C ASP A 167 -31.86 8.33 -37.00
N GLU A 168 -30.88 9.02 -36.41
CA GLU A 168 -30.68 10.47 -36.55
C GLU A 168 -30.25 10.89 -37.97
N VAL A 169 -29.66 10.00 -38.76
CA VAL A 169 -29.14 10.29 -40.12
C VAL A 169 -30.11 9.82 -41.22
N ARG A 170 -31.10 8.99 -40.89
CA ARG A 170 -32.11 8.50 -41.85
C ARG A 170 -32.90 9.61 -42.57
N PRO A 171 -33.34 10.70 -41.88
CA PRO A 171 -34.03 11.79 -42.56
C PRO A 171 -33.20 12.46 -43.66
N MET A 172 -31.89 12.56 -43.46
CA MET A 172 -30.99 13.18 -44.46
C MET A 172 -30.83 12.31 -45.70
N THR A 173 -30.78 10.99 -45.54
CA THR A 173 -30.67 10.06 -46.67
C THR A 173 -31.96 9.94 -47.44
N THR A 174 -33.12 10.08 -46.80
CA THR A 174 -34.42 10.11 -47.44
C THR A 174 -34.62 11.36 -48.31
N ALA A 175 -33.99 12.48 -47.93
CA ALA A 175 -34.05 13.75 -48.68
C ALA A 175 -33.08 13.75 -49.90
N LEU A 176 -32.11 12.82 -49.98
CA LEU A 176 -31.12 12.69 -51.02
C LEU A 176 -31.50 11.64 -52.08
N ASN A 177 -32.48 10.77 -51.81
CA ASN A 177 -33.02 9.76 -52.71
C ASN A 177 -34.33 10.26 -53.36
#